data_f866ba3f7c83f2229cff4475f2f11195
#
_entry.id   f866ba3f7c83f2229cff4475f2f11195
#
_cell.length_a   1.000
_cell.length_b   1.000
_cell.length_c   1.000
_cell.angle_alpha   90.00
_cell.angle_beta   90.00
_cell.angle_gamma   90.00
#
_symmetry.space_group_name_H-M   'P 1'
#
loop_
_entity.id
_entity.type
_entity.pdbx_description
1 polymer ?
#
loop_
_entity_poly.entity_id
_entity_poly.type
_entity_poly.pdbx_seq_one_letter_code
_entity_poly.pdbx_strand_id
1 'polypeptide(L)'
;MKFDLICDESGTSERYLVVGGLTLPRTNHEALSAELAALKQSKGLRAEGEFKWGKVSKGYAARYRALLGWFFQHLKANHLRFRAHVVDTSLHLYRQYGDGDKEEAFYKIFYHLLFQSVRRLALEEDGSNVLILLDDKTNRYPFRLPVLKKALNAGLKRDLKLGNLVANVEPRQSSGPNAERLIQIVDVLIGAIGYVRNGHAQRVEASPAKVEMVKFLEALAGTGFAFDTAARAPFNLWTFDAAVAMERKKTYKKENRSKT
;
A
#
# COMPACT_ATOMS: atom_id res chain seq x y z
N MET A 1 11.88 12.02 -13.32
CA MET A 1 12.40 11.76 -11.96
C MET A 1 12.29 10.26 -11.61
N LYS A 2 13.15 9.71 -10.71
CA LYS A 2 13.07 8.30 -10.27
C LYS A 2 12.34 8.21 -8.93
N PHE A 3 11.43 7.24 -8.81
CA PHE A 3 10.65 6.99 -7.59
C PHE A 3 10.74 5.53 -7.17
N ASP A 4 10.57 5.30 -5.88
CA ASP A 4 10.33 3.99 -5.31
C ASP A 4 8.90 3.95 -4.77
N LEU A 5 8.21 2.82 -5.03
CA LEU A 5 6.87 2.51 -4.55
C LEU A 5 6.96 1.21 -3.75
N ILE A 6 6.83 1.33 -2.44
CA ILE A 6 7.03 0.25 -1.47
C ILE A 6 5.67 -0.19 -0.97
N CYS A 7 5.31 -1.47 -1.15
CA CYS A 7 3.96 -1.97 -0.92
C CYS A 7 3.92 -3.20 -0.03
N ASP A 8 2.77 -3.33 0.66
CA ASP A 8 2.42 -4.48 1.47
C ASP A 8 0.89 -4.66 1.51
N GLU A 9 0.40 -5.79 2.04
CA GLU A 9 -1.02 -6.05 2.24
C GLU A 9 -1.32 -6.55 3.66
N SER A 10 -2.58 -6.36 4.09
CA SER A 10 -3.10 -6.80 5.38
C SER A 10 -4.53 -7.31 5.23
N GLY A 11 -4.94 -8.25 6.09
CA GLY A 11 -6.31 -8.75 6.10
C GLY A 11 -6.65 -9.72 4.97
N THR A 12 -5.68 -10.52 4.47
CA THR A 12 -5.89 -11.47 3.36
C THR A 12 -6.91 -12.58 3.68
N SER A 13 -7.15 -12.87 4.96
CA SER A 13 -8.17 -13.81 5.46
C SER A 13 -9.41 -13.12 6.05
N GLU A 14 -9.42 -11.79 6.08
CA GLU A 14 -10.49 -10.98 6.65
C GLU A 14 -11.49 -10.55 5.57
N ARG A 15 -12.63 -9.98 6.04
CA ARG A 15 -13.60 -9.39 5.13
C ARG A 15 -13.03 -8.24 4.32
N TYR A 16 -12.31 -7.32 4.99
CA TYR A 16 -11.67 -6.21 4.32
C TYR A 16 -10.18 -6.45 4.18
N LEU A 17 -9.76 -6.69 2.94
CA LEU A 17 -8.36 -6.67 2.51
C LEU A 17 -7.91 -5.23 2.35
N VAL A 18 -6.75 -4.89 2.86
CA VAL A 18 -6.11 -3.58 2.65
C VAL A 18 -4.78 -3.79 1.94
N VAL A 19 -4.61 -3.18 0.77
CA VAL A 19 -3.33 -3.10 0.08
C VAL A 19 -2.84 -1.66 0.14
N GLY A 20 -1.58 -1.45 0.53
CA GLY A 20 -1.03 -0.11 0.71
C GLY A 20 0.33 0.06 0.06
N GLY A 21 0.65 1.32 -0.24
CA GLY A 21 1.93 1.67 -0.83
C GLY A 21 2.43 3.03 -0.36
N LEU A 22 3.73 3.09 -0.12
CA LEU A 22 4.50 4.29 0.20
C LEU A 22 5.28 4.70 -1.04
N THR A 23 5.07 5.92 -1.52
CA THR A 23 5.77 6.48 -2.67
C THR A 23 6.73 7.56 -2.23
N LEU A 24 7.98 7.52 -2.71
CA LEU A 24 9.00 8.52 -2.41
C LEU A 24 9.95 8.72 -3.60
N PRO A 25 10.56 9.91 -3.77
CA PRO A 25 11.69 10.10 -4.66
C PRO A 25 12.82 9.14 -4.27
N ARG A 26 13.44 8.46 -5.25
CA ARG A 26 14.53 7.50 -4.98
C ARG A 26 15.73 8.17 -4.30
N THR A 27 15.95 9.44 -4.54
CA THR A 27 16.98 10.23 -3.87
C THR A 27 16.81 10.32 -2.36
N ASN A 28 15.59 10.18 -1.86
CA ASN A 28 15.27 10.24 -0.45
C ASN A 28 15.33 8.87 0.24
N HIS A 29 15.38 7.78 -0.53
CA HIS A 29 15.23 6.43 -0.01
C HIS A 29 16.27 6.07 1.05
N GLU A 30 17.54 6.27 0.72
CA GLU A 30 18.65 5.94 1.63
C GLU A 30 18.62 6.77 2.91
N ALA A 31 18.40 8.09 2.77
CA ALA A 31 18.28 9.00 3.90
C ALA A 31 17.14 8.61 4.84
N LEU A 32 15.93 8.38 4.30
CA LEU A 32 14.77 7.96 5.09
C LEU A 32 14.98 6.60 5.76
N SER A 33 15.62 5.66 5.07
CA SER A 33 15.96 4.34 5.65
C SER A 33 16.97 4.46 6.79
N ALA A 34 17.97 5.34 6.66
CA ALA A 34 18.97 5.62 7.71
C ALA A 34 18.32 6.32 8.92
N GLU A 35 17.48 7.31 8.69
CA GLU A 35 16.74 8.00 9.76
C GLU A 35 15.83 7.03 10.53
N LEU A 36 15.12 6.14 9.83
CA LEU A 36 14.30 5.11 10.45
C LEU A 36 15.14 4.14 11.29
N ALA A 37 16.31 3.75 10.81
CA ALA A 37 17.23 2.90 11.57
C ALA A 37 17.73 3.60 12.85
N ALA A 38 18.11 4.88 12.76
CA ALA A 38 18.51 5.70 13.90
C ALA A 38 17.37 5.88 14.90
N LEU A 39 16.14 6.12 14.43
CA LEU A 39 14.95 6.19 15.27
C LEU A 39 14.73 4.87 16.04
N LYS A 40 14.86 3.72 15.39
CA LYS A 40 14.74 2.41 16.04
C LYS A 40 15.77 2.26 17.17
N GLN A 41 17.02 2.57 16.91
CA GLN A 41 18.09 2.50 17.91
C GLN A 41 17.83 3.44 19.09
N SER A 42 17.43 4.70 18.84
CA SER A 42 17.10 5.67 19.90
C SER A 42 15.95 5.24 20.81
N LYS A 43 15.08 4.33 20.32
CA LYS A 43 13.97 3.75 21.08
C LYS A 43 14.30 2.37 21.67
N GLY A 44 15.54 1.97 21.68
CA GLY A 44 15.99 0.69 22.25
C GLY A 44 15.50 -0.53 21.47
N LEU A 45 15.23 -0.37 20.17
CA LEU A 45 14.97 -1.49 19.27
C LEU A 45 16.29 -1.94 18.65
N ARG A 46 16.48 -3.25 18.52
CA ARG A 46 17.58 -3.80 17.72
C ARG A 46 17.41 -3.37 16.27
N ALA A 47 18.50 -3.21 15.54
CA ALA A 47 18.47 -2.82 14.12
C ALA A 47 17.58 -3.77 13.28
N GLU A 48 17.58 -5.06 13.62
CA GLU A 48 16.79 -6.14 13.01
C GLU A 48 15.35 -6.22 13.57
N GLY A 49 15.06 -5.51 14.67
CA GLY A 49 13.72 -5.46 15.26
C GLY A 49 12.72 -4.94 14.25
N GLU A 50 11.57 -5.56 14.15
CA GLU A 50 10.57 -5.26 13.15
C GLU A 50 9.34 -4.60 13.79
N PHE A 51 8.90 -3.48 13.22
CA PHE A 51 7.58 -2.93 13.47
C PHE A 51 6.55 -3.70 12.65
N LYS A 52 5.56 -4.27 13.34
CA LYS A 52 4.38 -4.90 12.73
C LYS A 52 3.14 -4.52 13.49
N TRP A 53 2.02 -4.30 12.78
CA TRP A 53 0.74 -4.03 13.43
C TRP A 53 0.37 -5.10 14.47
N GLY A 54 0.67 -6.37 14.18
CA GLY A 54 0.45 -7.47 15.10
C GLY A 54 1.15 -7.33 16.46
N LYS A 55 2.27 -6.60 16.52
CA LYS A 55 3.11 -6.41 17.73
C LYS A 55 2.74 -5.15 18.54
N VAL A 56 1.75 -4.36 18.12
CA VAL A 56 1.29 -3.18 18.87
C VAL A 56 0.74 -3.61 20.23
N SER A 57 1.35 -3.09 21.29
CA SER A 57 1.02 -3.38 22.68
C SER A 57 1.36 -2.19 23.58
N LYS A 58 0.86 -2.18 24.82
CA LYS A 58 1.11 -1.11 25.79
C LYS A 58 2.62 -0.87 25.99
N GLY A 59 3.43 -1.92 26.11
CA GLY A 59 4.89 -1.81 26.31
C GLY A 59 5.64 -1.23 25.12
N TYR A 60 5.09 -1.33 23.91
CA TYR A 60 5.71 -0.80 22.70
C TYR A 60 5.06 0.49 22.19
N ALA A 61 3.99 0.98 22.81
CA ALA A 61 3.19 2.12 22.33
C ALA A 61 4.04 3.38 22.05
N ALA A 62 4.98 3.71 22.93
CA ALA A 62 5.85 4.88 22.75
C ALA A 62 6.74 4.77 21.49
N ARG A 63 7.19 3.57 21.16
CA ARG A 63 8.02 3.29 19.96
C ARG A 63 7.19 3.46 18.68
N TYR A 64 5.96 2.93 18.66
CA TYR A 64 5.04 3.11 17.54
C TYR A 64 4.62 4.58 17.35
N ARG A 65 4.37 5.31 18.45
CA ARG A 65 4.09 6.76 18.37
C ARG A 65 5.25 7.54 17.77
N ALA A 66 6.49 7.19 18.13
CA ALA A 66 7.69 7.82 17.55
C ALA A 66 7.82 7.52 16.05
N LEU A 67 7.65 6.25 15.63
CA LEU A 67 7.63 5.83 14.23
C LEU A 67 6.60 6.59 13.41
N LEU A 68 5.37 6.65 13.92
CA LEU A 68 4.26 7.27 13.21
C LEU A 68 4.38 8.80 13.19
N GLY A 69 4.89 9.40 14.27
CA GLY A 69 5.21 10.83 14.29
C GLY A 69 6.25 11.18 13.22
N TRP A 70 7.33 10.40 13.12
CA TRP A 70 8.35 10.52 12.08
C TRP A 70 7.74 10.40 10.67
N PHE A 71 6.93 9.36 10.43
CA PHE A 71 6.26 9.19 9.14
C PHE A 71 5.40 10.40 8.75
N PHE A 72 4.55 10.90 9.66
CA PHE A 72 3.68 12.04 9.35
C PHE A 72 4.44 13.36 9.19
N GLN A 73 5.60 13.53 9.82
CA GLN A 73 6.49 14.67 9.56
C GLN A 73 6.97 14.66 8.10
N HIS A 74 7.47 13.50 7.61
CA HIS A 74 7.91 13.36 6.23
C HIS A 74 6.75 13.45 5.22
N LEU A 75 5.57 12.95 5.59
CA LEU A 75 4.37 13.09 4.77
C LEU A 75 3.98 14.57 4.57
N LYS A 76 3.99 15.36 5.66
CA LYS A 76 3.71 16.81 5.62
C LYS A 76 4.76 17.59 4.85
N ALA A 77 6.01 17.16 4.90
CA ALA A 77 7.12 17.75 4.13
C ALA A 77 7.15 17.30 2.64
N ASN A 78 6.19 16.49 2.20
CA ASN A 78 6.14 15.90 0.85
C ASN A 78 7.38 15.05 0.47
N HIS A 79 8.13 14.56 1.45
CA HIS A 79 9.24 13.63 1.21
C HIS A 79 8.76 12.24 0.79
N LEU A 80 7.53 11.92 1.15
CA LEU A 80 6.85 10.66 0.81
C LEU A 80 5.33 10.86 0.75
N ARG A 81 4.63 9.88 0.17
CA ARG A 81 3.16 9.84 0.09
C ARG A 81 2.69 8.43 0.41
N PHE A 82 1.50 8.31 0.97
CA PHE A 82 0.89 7.02 1.28
C PHE A 82 -0.46 6.88 0.57
N ARG A 83 -0.70 5.70 0.02
CA ARG A 83 -1.99 5.33 -0.56
C ARG A 83 -2.36 3.92 -0.13
N ALA A 84 -3.63 3.72 0.23
CA ALA A 84 -4.17 2.40 0.46
C ALA A 84 -5.53 2.21 -0.23
N HIS A 85 -5.75 1.00 -0.71
CA HIS A 85 -7.04 0.53 -1.21
C HIS A 85 -7.63 -0.46 -0.21
N VAL A 86 -8.87 -0.22 0.18
CA VAL A 86 -9.67 -1.12 1.03
C VAL A 86 -10.66 -1.87 0.14
N VAL A 87 -10.70 -3.18 0.25
CA VAL A 87 -11.48 -4.07 -0.61
C VAL A 87 -12.37 -4.97 0.23
N ASP A 88 -13.68 -4.93 0.01
CA ASP A 88 -14.60 -5.91 0.59
C ASP A 88 -14.54 -7.23 -0.19
N THR A 89 -13.90 -8.23 0.41
CA THR A 89 -13.70 -9.56 -0.21
C THR A 89 -14.93 -10.46 -0.10
N SER A 90 -15.94 -10.07 0.70
CA SER A 90 -17.17 -10.85 0.86
C SER A 90 -18.12 -10.68 -0.33
N LEU A 91 -17.95 -9.62 -1.11
CA LEU A 91 -18.80 -9.34 -2.26
C LEU A 91 -18.60 -10.38 -3.35
N HIS A 92 -19.71 -10.88 -3.90
CA HIS A 92 -19.69 -11.81 -5.05
C HIS A 92 -18.87 -11.26 -6.23
N LEU A 93 -18.91 -9.93 -6.44
CA LEU A 93 -18.13 -9.22 -7.45
C LEU A 93 -16.63 -9.38 -7.27
N TYR A 94 -16.12 -9.52 -6.04
CA TYR A 94 -14.71 -9.79 -5.80
C TYR A 94 -14.28 -11.13 -6.39
N ARG A 95 -15.08 -12.17 -6.20
CA ARG A 95 -14.83 -13.51 -6.78
C ARG A 95 -14.90 -13.49 -8.32
N GLN A 96 -15.91 -12.81 -8.87
CA GLN A 96 -16.04 -12.63 -10.32
C GLN A 96 -14.86 -11.82 -10.91
N TYR A 97 -14.34 -10.85 -10.17
CA TYR A 97 -13.19 -10.05 -10.59
C TYR A 97 -11.93 -10.89 -10.78
N GLY A 98 -11.76 -11.95 -9.98
CA GLY A 98 -10.69 -12.96 -10.07
C GLY A 98 -11.01 -14.13 -10.98
N ASP A 99 -12.13 -14.10 -11.76
CA ASP A 99 -12.57 -15.22 -12.58
C ASP A 99 -12.69 -16.54 -11.75
N GLY A 100 -13.06 -16.42 -10.46
CA GLY A 100 -13.17 -17.52 -9.49
C GLY A 100 -11.91 -17.82 -8.67
N ASP A 101 -10.75 -17.28 -9.06
CA ASP A 101 -9.47 -17.44 -8.36
C ASP A 101 -9.21 -16.24 -7.43
N LYS A 102 -9.08 -16.51 -6.12
CA LYS A 102 -8.78 -15.48 -5.10
C LYS A 102 -7.42 -14.83 -5.30
N GLU A 103 -6.43 -15.60 -5.73
CA GLU A 103 -5.08 -15.08 -5.98
C GLU A 103 -5.05 -14.18 -7.21
N GLU A 104 -5.78 -14.53 -8.25
CA GLU A 104 -5.97 -13.68 -9.42
C GLU A 104 -6.69 -12.37 -9.06
N ALA A 105 -7.73 -12.42 -8.23
CA ALA A 105 -8.42 -11.24 -7.71
C ALA A 105 -7.45 -10.34 -6.94
N PHE A 106 -6.63 -10.92 -6.07
CA PHE A 106 -5.62 -10.23 -5.29
C PHE A 106 -4.63 -9.46 -6.19
N TYR A 107 -4.03 -10.13 -7.19
CA TYR A 107 -3.11 -9.46 -8.10
C TYR A 107 -3.76 -8.37 -8.96
N LYS A 108 -5.02 -8.53 -9.34
CA LYS A 108 -5.78 -7.49 -10.04
C LYS A 108 -6.00 -6.26 -9.15
N ILE A 109 -6.22 -6.45 -7.85
CA ILE A 109 -6.35 -5.33 -6.90
C ILE A 109 -5.00 -4.63 -6.69
N PHE A 110 -3.93 -5.41 -6.48
CA PHE A 110 -2.59 -4.85 -6.43
C PHE A 110 -2.26 -4.05 -7.69
N TYR A 111 -2.60 -4.58 -8.87
CA TYR A 111 -2.46 -3.85 -10.13
C TYR A 111 -3.13 -2.47 -10.06
N HIS A 112 -4.34 -2.37 -9.51
CA HIS A 112 -5.04 -1.09 -9.43
C HIS A 112 -4.33 -0.09 -8.51
N LEU A 113 -3.87 -0.52 -7.33
CA LEU A 113 -3.08 0.33 -6.43
C LEU A 113 -1.84 0.87 -7.15
N LEU A 114 -1.05 -0.05 -7.75
CA LEU A 114 0.19 0.27 -8.42
C LEU A 114 -0.05 1.17 -9.64
N PHE A 115 -1.04 0.83 -10.47
CA PHE A 115 -1.41 1.61 -11.63
C PHE A 115 -1.78 3.05 -11.28
N GLN A 116 -2.66 3.25 -10.29
CA GLN A 116 -3.08 4.59 -9.86
C GLN A 116 -1.93 5.38 -9.24
N SER A 117 -1.03 4.72 -8.50
CA SER A 117 0.12 5.36 -7.90
C SER A 117 1.12 5.83 -8.97
N VAL A 118 1.48 4.97 -9.91
CA VAL A 118 2.41 5.31 -11.01
C VAL A 118 1.79 6.33 -11.96
N ARG A 119 0.50 6.17 -12.30
CA ARG A 119 -0.25 7.13 -13.13
C ARG A 119 -0.21 8.53 -12.54
N ARG A 120 -0.44 8.65 -11.24
CA ARG A 120 -0.41 9.94 -10.55
C ARG A 120 0.97 10.58 -10.62
N LEU A 121 2.03 9.81 -10.35
CA LEU A 121 3.40 10.31 -10.48
C LEU A 121 3.70 10.81 -11.89
N ALA A 122 3.31 10.04 -12.91
CA ALA A 122 3.55 10.40 -14.30
C ALA A 122 2.80 11.66 -14.76
N LEU A 123 1.67 12.00 -14.11
CA LEU A 123 0.92 13.23 -14.38
C LEU A 123 1.47 14.45 -13.63
N GLU A 124 2.17 14.23 -12.52
CA GLU A 124 2.75 15.30 -11.70
C GLU A 124 4.21 15.58 -12.07
N GLU A 125 4.93 14.57 -12.59
CA GLU A 125 6.38 14.61 -12.82
C GLU A 125 6.73 13.99 -14.18
N ASP A 126 7.15 14.79 -15.11
CA ASP A 126 7.60 14.34 -16.44
C ASP A 126 8.77 13.34 -16.34
N GLY A 127 8.74 12.32 -17.20
CA GLY A 127 9.79 11.32 -17.29
C GLY A 127 9.92 10.44 -16.04
N SER A 128 8.81 10.27 -15.28
CA SER A 128 8.80 9.40 -14.10
C SER A 128 9.22 7.97 -14.43
N ASN A 129 10.10 7.40 -13.59
CA ASN A 129 10.53 6.01 -13.66
C ASN A 129 10.41 5.39 -12.26
N VAL A 130 9.60 4.34 -12.11
CA VAL A 130 9.21 3.79 -10.81
C VAL A 130 9.78 2.38 -10.64
N LEU A 131 10.51 2.16 -9.54
CA LEU A 131 10.82 0.83 -9.01
C LEU A 131 9.75 0.48 -7.97
N ILE A 132 9.14 -0.69 -8.14
CA ILE A 132 8.13 -1.20 -7.21
C ILE A 132 8.77 -2.28 -6.34
N LEU A 133 8.67 -2.12 -5.03
CA LEU A 133 9.19 -3.03 -4.01
C LEU A 133 7.99 -3.61 -3.25
N LEU A 134 7.81 -4.92 -3.31
CA LEU A 134 6.72 -5.64 -2.65
C LEU A 134 7.28 -6.45 -1.47
N ASP A 135 6.52 -6.52 -0.36
CA ASP A 135 6.90 -7.43 0.73
C ASP A 135 7.05 -8.86 0.20
N ASP A 136 8.16 -9.50 0.59
CA ASP A 136 8.48 -10.86 0.11
C ASP A 136 7.60 -11.87 0.83
N LYS A 137 6.60 -12.34 0.11
CA LYS A 137 5.75 -13.44 0.56
C LYS A 137 6.01 -14.68 -0.28
N THR A 138 5.81 -15.82 0.33
CA THR A 138 5.83 -17.11 -0.37
C THR A 138 4.74 -17.11 -1.44
N ASN A 139 5.07 -16.61 -2.62
CA ASN A 139 4.17 -16.59 -3.75
C ASN A 139 4.12 -17.99 -4.38
N ARG A 140 2.91 -18.53 -4.57
CA ARG A 140 2.69 -19.77 -5.35
C ARG A 140 3.20 -19.65 -6.80
N TYR A 141 3.34 -18.42 -7.30
CA TYR A 141 3.64 -18.16 -8.71
C TYR A 141 4.74 -17.10 -8.86
N PRO A 142 6.01 -17.50 -8.84
CA PRO A 142 7.17 -16.58 -8.97
C PRO A 142 7.18 -15.78 -10.28
N PHE A 143 6.46 -16.26 -11.31
CA PHE A 143 6.38 -15.59 -12.62
C PHE A 143 5.41 -14.40 -12.64
N ARG A 144 4.64 -14.14 -11.59
CA ARG A 144 3.62 -13.08 -11.60
C ARG A 144 4.19 -11.66 -11.57
N LEU A 145 5.36 -11.44 -10.96
CA LEU A 145 5.97 -10.11 -10.91
C LEU A 145 6.36 -9.58 -12.31
N PRO A 146 7.01 -10.34 -13.19
CA PRO A 146 7.24 -9.94 -14.58
C PRO A 146 5.94 -9.67 -15.35
N VAL A 147 4.91 -10.50 -15.14
CA VAL A 147 3.59 -10.31 -15.76
C VAL A 147 2.94 -9.02 -15.26
N LEU A 148 3.01 -8.75 -13.97
CA LEU A 148 2.49 -7.52 -13.35
C LEU A 148 3.19 -6.28 -13.94
N LYS A 149 4.53 -6.28 -14.04
CA LYS A 149 5.30 -5.21 -14.69
C LYS A 149 4.83 -4.96 -16.13
N LYS A 150 4.70 -6.02 -16.93
CA LYS A 150 4.24 -5.94 -18.32
C LYS A 150 2.82 -5.36 -18.40
N ALA A 151 1.91 -5.82 -17.55
CA ALA A 151 0.53 -5.35 -17.51
C ALA A 151 0.45 -3.87 -17.11
N LEU A 152 1.23 -3.43 -16.09
CA LEU A 152 1.29 -2.03 -15.66
C LEU A 152 1.77 -1.13 -16.80
N ASN A 153 2.90 -1.45 -17.42
CA ASN A 153 3.44 -0.65 -18.52
C ASN A 153 2.50 -0.61 -19.73
N ALA A 154 1.84 -1.72 -20.07
CA ALA A 154 0.84 -1.76 -21.13
C ALA A 154 -0.39 -0.88 -20.81
N GLY A 155 -0.89 -0.95 -19.58
CA GLY A 155 -2.00 -0.11 -19.11
C GLY A 155 -1.66 1.38 -19.13
N LEU A 156 -0.50 1.76 -18.61
CA LEU A 156 -0.02 3.13 -18.57
C LEU A 156 0.22 3.69 -19.98
N LYS A 157 0.82 2.90 -20.88
CA LYS A 157 0.98 3.28 -22.29
C LYS A 157 -0.36 3.58 -22.97
N ARG A 158 -1.37 2.76 -22.67
CA ARG A 158 -2.71 2.94 -23.23
C ARG A 158 -3.39 4.20 -22.70
N ASP A 159 -3.30 4.44 -21.37
CA ASP A 159 -3.98 5.54 -20.68
C ASP A 159 -3.28 6.90 -20.91
N LEU A 160 -1.97 6.95 -20.73
CA LEU A 160 -1.17 8.18 -20.74
C LEU A 160 -0.38 8.39 -22.04
N LYS A 161 -0.33 7.40 -22.94
CA LYS A 161 0.58 7.35 -24.12
C LYS A 161 2.06 7.33 -23.73
N LEU A 162 2.39 7.06 -22.46
CA LEU A 162 3.74 6.96 -21.92
C LEU A 162 4.09 5.49 -21.67
N GLY A 163 5.21 5.03 -22.19
CA GLY A 163 5.69 3.66 -22.02
C GLY A 163 6.83 3.56 -21.00
N ASN A 164 7.04 2.34 -20.49
CA ASN A 164 8.19 1.98 -19.62
C ASN A 164 8.33 2.82 -18.34
N LEU A 165 7.21 3.28 -17.77
CA LEU A 165 7.20 4.01 -16.52
C LEU A 165 7.57 3.14 -15.32
N VAL A 166 7.24 1.85 -15.34
CA VAL A 166 7.65 0.87 -14.32
C VAL A 166 8.96 0.23 -14.75
N ALA A 167 10.03 0.58 -14.05
CA ALA A 167 11.38 0.06 -14.31
C ALA A 167 11.49 -1.41 -13.93
N ASN A 168 11.05 -1.76 -12.72
CA ASN A 168 11.00 -3.14 -12.24
C ASN A 168 9.96 -3.32 -11.13
N VAL A 169 9.62 -4.59 -10.87
CA VAL A 169 8.82 -5.03 -9.71
C VAL A 169 9.63 -6.11 -9.02
N GLU A 170 10.02 -5.88 -7.76
CA GLU A 170 10.95 -6.72 -7.02
C GLU A 170 10.40 -7.08 -5.64
N PRO A 171 10.60 -8.33 -5.18
CA PRO A 171 10.31 -8.70 -3.81
C PRO A 171 11.39 -8.15 -2.88
N ARG A 172 11.01 -7.75 -1.66
CA ARG A 172 11.91 -7.28 -0.59
C ARG A 172 11.48 -7.83 0.75
N GLN A 173 12.44 -8.24 1.55
CA GLN A 173 12.18 -8.64 2.93
C GLN A 173 12.02 -7.40 3.81
N SER A 174 11.05 -7.42 4.72
CA SER A 174 10.79 -6.36 5.70
C SER A 174 11.69 -6.44 6.94
N SER A 175 12.42 -7.56 7.12
CA SER A 175 13.32 -7.81 8.26
C SER A 175 14.63 -8.46 7.82
N GLY A 176 15.64 -8.43 8.69
CA GLY A 176 16.95 -8.96 8.41
C GLY A 176 17.99 -7.89 8.01
N PRO A 177 19.23 -8.31 7.68
CA PRO A 177 20.36 -7.39 7.45
C PRO A 177 20.15 -6.51 6.21
N ASN A 178 19.51 -7.04 5.16
CA ASN A 178 19.23 -6.33 3.90
C ASN A 178 17.76 -5.92 3.76
N ALA A 179 17.08 -5.72 4.90
CA ALA A 179 15.65 -5.44 4.89
C ALA A 179 15.31 -4.07 4.29
N GLU A 180 14.23 -4.03 3.51
CA GLU A 180 13.54 -2.81 3.15
C GLU A 180 12.68 -2.34 4.34
N ARG A 181 13.27 -1.50 5.19
CA ARG A 181 12.67 -1.10 6.47
C ARG A 181 11.41 -0.27 6.32
N LEU A 182 11.26 0.45 5.21
CA LEU A 182 10.08 1.29 4.96
C LEU A 182 8.81 0.45 4.74
N ILE A 183 8.92 -0.85 4.37
CA ILE A 183 7.79 -1.79 4.35
C ILE A 183 7.11 -1.87 5.72
N GLN A 184 7.88 -1.81 6.83
CA GLN A 184 7.34 -1.88 8.19
C GLN A 184 6.37 -0.72 8.51
N ILE A 185 6.56 0.43 7.88
CA ILE A 185 5.64 1.56 8.01
C ILE A 185 4.34 1.24 7.30
N VAL A 186 4.43 0.68 6.10
CA VAL A 186 3.26 0.26 5.32
C VAL A 186 2.46 -0.78 6.10
N ASP A 187 3.12 -1.84 6.66
CA ASP A 187 2.48 -2.87 7.51
C ASP A 187 1.67 -2.24 8.65
N VAL A 188 2.30 -1.33 9.41
CA VAL A 188 1.63 -0.69 10.56
C VAL A 188 0.42 0.14 10.12
N LEU A 189 0.54 0.90 9.03
CA LEU A 189 -0.55 1.74 8.54
C LEU A 189 -1.72 0.92 7.99
N ILE A 190 -1.45 -0.04 7.10
CA ILE A 190 -2.51 -0.88 6.53
C ILE A 190 -3.13 -1.81 7.57
N GLY A 191 -2.33 -2.27 8.53
CA GLY A 191 -2.81 -3.04 9.66
C GLY A 191 -3.78 -2.26 10.54
N ALA A 192 -3.49 -0.98 10.82
CA ALA A 192 -4.38 -0.08 11.56
C ALA A 192 -5.69 0.20 10.79
N ILE A 193 -5.59 0.47 9.49
CA ILE A 193 -6.74 0.67 8.62
C ILE A 193 -7.61 -0.60 8.59
N GLY A 194 -7.00 -1.77 8.39
CA GLY A 194 -7.68 -3.07 8.40
C GLY A 194 -8.35 -3.36 9.74
N TYR A 195 -7.71 -2.99 10.85
CA TYR A 195 -8.26 -3.17 12.20
C TYR A 195 -9.57 -2.39 12.40
N VAL A 196 -9.67 -1.17 11.86
CA VAL A 196 -10.89 -0.36 11.88
C VAL A 196 -11.93 -0.91 10.92
N ARG A 197 -11.57 -1.14 9.66
CA ARG A 197 -12.48 -1.59 8.60
C ARG A 197 -13.10 -2.95 8.88
N ASN A 198 -12.37 -3.86 9.52
CA ASN A 198 -12.87 -5.17 9.95
C ASN A 198 -13.62 -5.16 11.30
N GLY A 199 -13.86 -3.97 11.86
CA GLY A 199 -14.64 -3.81 13.09
C GLY A 199 -13.93 -4.29 14.35
N HIS A 200 -12.61 -4.58 14.29
CA HIS A 200 -11.87 -5.07 15.46
C HIS A 200 -11.76 -4.03 16.58
N ALA A 201 -11.77 -2.73 16.23
CA ALA A 201 -11.68 -1.64 17.21
C ALA A 201 -12.95 -1.52 18.10
N GLN A 202 -14.08 -2.05 17.64
CA GLN A 202 -15.38 -1.99 18.33
C GLN A 202 -15.72 -3.27 19.12
N ARG A 203 -14.89 -4.30 19.03
CA ARG A 203 -15.13 -5.56 19.77
C ARG A 203 -14.89 -5.38 21.26
N VAL A 204 -15.60 -6.15 22.07
CA VAL A 204 -15.44 -6.13 23.54
C VAL A 204 -14.00 -6.52 23.93
N GLU A 205 -13.41 -7.49 23.21
CA GLU A 205 -12.05 -7.97 23.41
C GLU A 205 -10.98 -7.15 22.65
N ALA A 206 -11.35 -5.97 22.13
CA ALA A 206 -10.40 -5.12 21.40
C ALA A 206 -9.18 -4.77 22.26
N SER A 207 -7.98 -4.90 21.69
CA SER A 207 -6.76 -4.49 22.39
C SER A 207 -6.76 -2.98 22.67
N PRO A 208 -6.75 -2.53 23.94
CA PRO A 208 -6.75 -1.11 24.25
C PRO A 208 -5.57 -0.37 23.62
N ALA A 209 -4.39 -0.99 23.57
CA ALA A 209 -3.21 -0.41 22.95
C ALA A 209 -3.38 -0.18 21.44
N LYS A 210 -4.06 -1.10 20.74
CA LYS A 210 -4.37 -0.93 19.30
C LYS A 210 -5.44 0.13 19.08
N VAL A 211 -6.47 0.17 19.91
CA VAL A 211 -7.52 1.20 19.84
C VAL A 211 -6.91 2.60 20.04
N GLU A 212 -6.06 2.78 21.06
CA GLU A 212 -5.36 4.04 21.28
C GLU A 212 -4.42 4.41 20.12
N MET A 213 -3.75 3.40 19.53
CA MET A 213 -2.86 3.65 18.40
C MET A 213 -3.64 4.06 17.14
N VAL A 214 -4.82 3.49 16.90
CA VAL A 214 -5.73 3.93 15.83
C VAL A 214 -6.12 5.38 16.05
N LYS A 215 -6.61 5.75 17.25
CA LYS A 215 -6.98 7.15 17.57
C LYS A 215 -5.82 8.11 17.34
N PHE A 216 -4.60 7.72 17.73
CA PHE A 216 -3.40 8.52 17.52
C PHE A 216 -3.11 8.71 16.02
N LEU A 217 -3.23 7.64 15.22
CA LEU A 217 -3.03 7.68 13.77
C LEU A 217 -4.08 8.54 13.07
N GLU A 218 -5.36 8.39 13.41
CA GLU A 218 -6.46 9.17 12.85
C GLU A 218 -6.29 10.67 13.15
N ALA A 219 -5.82 11.01 14.37
CA ALA A 219 -5.52 12.39 14.73
C ALA A 219 -4.37 12.96 13.88
N LEU A 220 -3.29 12.20 13.62
CA LEU A 220 -2.19 12.64 12.77
C LEU A 220 -2.60 12.76 11.29
N ALA A 221 -3.44 11.85 10.81
CA ALA A 221 -3.96 11.83 9.44
C ALA A 221 -5.04 12.89 9.20
N GLY A 222 -5.66 13.41 10.26
CA GLY A 222 -6.78 14.35 10.16
C GLY A 222 -8.06 13.72 9.60
N THR A 223 -8.19 12.40 9.64
CA THR A 223 -9.33 11.64 9.09
C THR A 223 -9.51 10.31 9.81
N GLY A 224 -10.76 9.85 9.91
CA GLY A 224 -11.07 8.50 10.40
C GLY A 224 -10.81 7.43 9.35
N PHE A 225 -10.33 6.26 9.76
CA PHE A 225 -10.01 5.14 8.87
C PHE A 225 -11.24 4.38 8.37
N ALA A 226 -12.41 4.69 8.91
CA ALA A 226 -13.68 4.18 8.40
C ALA A 226 -14.10 4.79 7.06
N PHE A 227 -13.51 5.93 6.66
CA PHE A 227 -13.90 6.72 5.50
C PHE A 227 -12.79 6.82 4.47
N ASP A 228 -13.19 7.12 3.24
CA ASP A 228 -12.26 7.46 2.17
C ASP A 228 -11.79 8.91 2.32
N THR A 229 -10.58 9.20 1.87
CA THR A 229 -10.02 10.54 1.87
C THR A 229 -10.18 11.21 0.50
N ALA A 230 -9.89 12.51 0.43
CA ALA A 230 -9.83 13.21 -0.85
C ALA A 230 -8.79 12.54 -1.78
N ALA A 231 -9.13 12.44 -3.07
CA ALA A 231 -8.34 11.69 -4.07
C ALA A 231 -6.88 12.15 -4.19
N ARG A 232 -6.59 13.42 -3.86
CA ARG A 232 -5.25 14.00 -3.93
C ARG A 232 -4.56 14.16 -2.58
N ALA A 233 -5.17 13.66 -1.49
CA ALA A 233 -4.54 13.72 -0.17
C ALA A 233 -3.18 13.00 -0.18
N PRO A 234 -2.16 13.52 0.51
CA PRO A 234 -0.87 12.84 0.68
C PRO A 234 -1.01 11.51 1.42
N PHE A 235 -1.93 11.44 2.39
CA PHE A 235 -2.43 10.23 3.04
C PHE A 235 -3.76 9.87 2.40
N ASN A 236 -3.76 8.90 1.49
CA ASN A 236 -4.93 8.60 0.67
C ASN A 236 -5.50 7.21 0.97
N LEU A 237 -6.74 7.17 1.41
CA LEU A 237 -7.53 5.95 1.58
C LEU A 237 -8.65 5.94 0.54
N TRP A 238 -8.83 4.80 -0.11
CA TRP A 238 -9.89 4.62 -1.09
C TRP A 238 -10.48 3.21 -1.02
N THR A 239 -11.81 3.14 -0.97
CA THR A 239 -12.53 1.87 -1.05
C THR A 239 -12.65 1.45 -2.50
N PHE A 240 -12.11 0.28 -2.83
CA PHE A 240 -12.17 -0.29 -4.17
C PHE A 240 -13.56 -0.85 -4.45
N ASP A 241 -14.22 -0.30 -5.48
CA ASP A 241 -15.50 -0.80 -5.98
C ASP A 241 -15.27 -1.72 -7.18
N ALA A 242 -15.42 -3.02 -6.94
CA ALA A 242 -15.28 -4.05 -7.98
C ALA A 242 -16.33 -3.91 -9.09
N ALA A 243 -17.55 -3.41 -8.79
CA ALA A 243 -18.59 -3.21 -9.78
C ALA A 243 -18.19 -2.16 -10.80
N VAL A 244 -17.71 -0.99 -10.33
CA VAL A 244 -17.21 0.09 -11.19
C VAL A 244 -16.04 -0.38 -12.05
N ALA A 245 -15.11 -1.17 -11.46
CA ALA A 245 -13.97 -1.70 -12.20
C ALA A 245 -14.38 -2.70 -13.28
N MET A 246 -15.39 -3.55 -13.02
CA MET A 246 -15.91 -4.50 -14.00
C MET A 246 -16.67 -3.81 -15.13
N GLU A 247 -17.43 -2.78 -14.84
CA GLU A 247 -18.19 -2.02 -15.84
C GLU A 247 -17.25 -1.32 -16.83
N ARG A 248 -16.19 -0.70 -16.33
CA ARG A 248 -15.11 -0.12 -17.16
C ARG A 248 -14.46 -1.17 -18.07
N LYS A 249 -14.24 -2.40 -17.56
CA LYS A 249 -13.70 -3.53 -18.36
C LYS A 249 -14.66 -3.94 -19.49
N LYS A 250 -15.98 -3.93 -19.23
CA LYS A 250 -17.01 -4.25 -20.26
C LYS A 250 -17.07 -3.20 -21.36
N THR A 251 -17.11 -1.93 -20.98
CA THR A 251 -17.12 -0.79 -21.92
C THR A 251 -15.90 -0.83 -22.83
N TYR A 252 -14.72 -1.03 -22.26
CA TYR A 252 -13.48 -1.15 -23.03
C TYR A 252 -13.49 -2.31 -24.03
N LYS A 253 -14.00 -3.50 -23.63
CA LYS A 253 -14.13 -4.64 -24.56
C LYS A 253 -15.10 -4.34 -25.71
N LYS A 254 -16.15 -3.59 -25.44
CA LYS A 254 -17.16 -3.21 -26.45
C LYS A 254 -16.59 -2.22 -27.46
N GLU A 255 -15.86 -1.20 -26.99
CA GLU A 255 -15.22 -0.20 -27.86
C GLU A 255 -14.13 -0.79 -28.77
N ASN A 256 -13.39 -1.81 -28.31
CA ASN A 256 -12.37 -2.46 -29.14
C ASN A 256 -12.95 -3.48 -30.12
N ARG A 257 -14.12 -4.07 -29.85
CA ARG A 257 -14.82 -4.96 -30.80
C ARG A 257 -15.48 -4.18 -31.95
N SER A 258 -15.76 -2.90 -31.75
CA SER A 258 -16.33 -2.05 -32.81
C SER A 258 -15.28 -1.43 -33.74
N LYS A 259 -13.99 -1.65 -33.47
CA LYS A 259 -12.84 -1.15 -34.25
C LYS A 259 -12.11 -2.25 -35.05
N THR A 260 -12.54 -3.50 -34.91
CA THR A 260 -12.15 -4.66 -35.73
C THR A 260 -13.29 -5.04 -36.65
#